data_1f683f818facefe900784bb544d11a68
#
_entry.id   1f683f818facefe900784bb544d11a68
#
_cell.length_a   1.000
_cell.length_b   1.000
_cell.length_c   1.000
_cell.angle_alpha   90.00
_cell.angle_beta   90.00
_cell.angle_gamma   90.00
#
_symmetry.space_group_name_H-M   'P 1'
#
loop_
_entity.id
_entity.type
_entity.pdbx_description
1 polymer ?
#
loop_
_entity_poly.entity_id
_entity_poly.type
_entity_poly.pdbx_seq_one_letter_code
_entity_poly.pdbx_strand_id
1 'polypeptide(L)'
;PPVSILNAEQTKYYFLSGFTAKLAGTERGITEPTPTFSACFGAAFLSLHPTKYGEELVKKMEKVGAKAYLVNTGWNGTGKRISIRDTRGIIDAILDGSIDKAPTKVIPFFDFVVPTELPGVDPNGLHPRDTYECACQWEEKAKDLASRFIKNFAKFEGNAAGKALVAAGPKL
;
A
#
# COMPACT_ATOMS: atom_id res chain seq x y z
N PRO A 1 2.34 0.45 -6.99
CA PRO A 1 3.73 0.92 -7.08
C PRO A 1 4.69 0.08 -6.24
N PRO A 2 6.00 0.08 -6.53
CA PRO A 2 7.02 -0.56 -5.70
C PRO A 2 7.13 0.07 -4.32
N VAL A 3 6.93 1.38 -4.22
CA VAL A 3 6.90 2.11 -2.95
C VAL A 3 5.91 3.27 -3.00
N SER A 4 5.23 3.52 -1.90
CA SER A 4 4.37 4.69 -1.68
C SER A 4 4.66 5.31 -0.33
N ILE A 5 4.70 6.64 -0.30
CA ILE A 5 4.84 7.44 0.92
C ILE A 5 3.44 7.74 1.42
N LEU A 6 3.15 7.45 2.68
CA LEU A 6 1.83 7.62 3.26
C LEU A 6 1.77 8.79 4.24
N ASN A 7 0.67 9.54 4.21
CA ASN A 7 0.32 10.44 5.29
C ASN A 7 -0.35 9.68 6.46
N ALA A 8 -0.64 10.37 7.57
CA ALA A 8 -1.20 9.77 8.78
C ALA A 8 -2.55 9.06 8.54
N GLU A 9 -3.45 9.69 7.78
CA GLU A 9 -4.78 9.14 7.51
C GLU A 9 -4.72 7.94 6.55
N GLN A 10 -3.88 8.02 5.50
CA GLN A 10 -3.61 6.89 4.63
C GLN A 10 -2.96 5.74 5.41
N THR A 11 -2.03 6.03 6.31
CA THR A 11 -1.42 5.01 7.17
C THR A 11 -2.49 4.25 7.96
N LYS A 12 -3.43 4.93 8.59
CA LYS A 12 -4.56 4.28 9.29
C LYS A 12 -5.41 3.46 8.34
N TYR A 13 -5.83 4.03 7.21
CA TYR A 13 -6.70 3.34 6.24
C TYR A 13 -6.09 2.05 5.72
N TYR A 14 -4.85 2.10 5.24
CA TYR A 14 -4.18 0.94 4.64
C TYR A 14 -3.73 -0.07 5.69
N PHE A 15 -3.40 0.37 6.91
CA PHE A 15 -3.16 -0.51 8.05
C PHE A 15 -4.44 -1.28 8.45
N LEU A 16 -5.58 -0.59 8.56
CA LEU A 16 -6.86 -1.24 8.84
C LEU A 16 -7.24 -2.22 7.73
N SER A 17 -7.01 -1.88 6.49
CA SER A 17 -7.30 -2.76 5.34
C SER A 17 -6.46 -4.03 5.38
N GLY A 18 -5.16 -3.92 5.73
CA GLY A 18 -4.24 -5.05 5.84
C GLY A 18 -4.18 -5.88 4.56
N PHE A 19 -4.02 -5.21 3.40
CA PHE A 19 -3.98 -5.89 2.11
C PHE A 19 -2.65 -6.60 1.90
N THR A 20 -2.72 -7.90 1.57
CA THR A 20 -1.55 -8.72 1.28
C THR A 20 -1.92 -9.82 0.28
N ALA A 21 -0.98 -10.67 -0.09
CA ALA A 21 -1.23 -11.84 -0.91
C ALA A 21 -0.83 -13.10 -0.15
N LYS A 22 -1.72 -14.09 -0.12
CA LYS A 22 -1.37 -15.45 0.28
C LYS A 22 -0.47 -16.03 -0.80
N LEU A 23 0.71 -16.49 -0.40
CA LEU A 23 1.65 -17.09 -1.33
C LEU A 23 1.23 -18.52 -1.66
N ALA A 24 1.51 -18.96 -2.89
CA ALA A 24 1.32 -20.34 -3.29
C ALA A 24 2.08 -21.30 -2.34
N GLY A 25 1.41 -22.35 -1.91
CA GLY A 25 1.99 -23.37 -1.01
C GLY A 25 2.07 -23.00 0.47
N THR A 26 1.64 -21.80 0.88
CA THR A 26 1.63 -21.41 2.30
C THR A 26 0.37 -21.87 3.04
N GLU A 27 -0.72 -22.08 2.32
CA GLU A 27 -1.98 -22.62 2.86
C GLU A 27 -2.48 -23.74 1.94
N ARG A 28 -3.19 -24.71 2.53
CA ARG A 28 -3.79 -25.83 1.76
C ARG A 28 -4.80 -25.29 0.74
N GLY A 29 -4.61 -25.67 -0.53
CA GLY A 29 -5.47 -25.25 -1.63
C GLY A 29 -5.10 -23.93 -2.30
N ILE A 30 -4.08 -23.20 -1.82
CA ILE A 30 -3.55 -21.98 -2.44
C ILE A 30 -2.45 -22.39 -3.42
N THR A 31 -2.76 -22.38 -4.71
CA THR A 31 -1.83 -22.72 -5.80
C THR A 31 -1.24 -21.51 -6.49
N GLU A 32 -1.89 -20.34 -6.34
CA GLU A 32 -1.46 -19.06 -6.92
C GLU A 32 -1.53 -17.94 -5.88
N PRO A 33 -0.74 -16.84 -6.04
CA PRO A 33 -0.82 -15.69 -5.16
C PRO A 33 -2.24 -15.12 -5.14
N THR A 34 -2.90 -15.18 -3.99
CA THR A 34 -4.30 -14.76 -3.84
C THR A 34 -4.39 -13.52 -2.96
N PRO A 35 -4.94 -12.40 -3.50
CA PRO A 35 -5.14 -11.19 -2.71
C PRO A 35 -6.06 -11.43 -1.51
N THR A 36 -5.69 -10.91 -0.35
CA THR A 36 -6.48 -11.03 0.88
C THR A 36 -6.42 -9.75 1.71
N PHE A 37 -7.43 -9.56 2.55
CA PHE A 37 -7.51 -8.47 3.52
C PHE A 37 -7.56 -9.05 4.92
N SER A 38 -6.61 -8.64 5.77
CA SER A 38 -6.56 -9.01 7.17
C SER A 38 -6.37 -7.76 8.02
N ALA A 39 -7.40 -7.33 8.76
CA ALA A 39 -7.36 -6.10 9.53
C ALA A 39 -6.07 -5.99 10.35
N CYS A 40 -5.37 -4.86 10.24
CA CYS A 40 -4.08 -4.60 10.90
C CYS A 40 -3.02 -5.71 10.67
N PHE A 41 -3.11 -6.44 9.55
CA PHE A 41 -2.27 -7.61 9.22
C PHE A 41 -2.33 -8.76 10.23
N GLY A 42 -3.32 -8.75 11.14
CA GLY A 42 -3.44 -9.73 12.21
C GLY A 42 -4.87 -9.87 12.74
N ALA A 43 -5.88 -9.89 11.87
CA ALA A 43 -7.30 -9.87 12.25
C ALA A 43 -7.67 -10.90 13.32
N ALA A 44 -7.06 -12.09 13.27
CA ALA A 44 -7.32 -13.17 14.24
C ALA A 44 -6.84 -12.86 15.67
N PHE A 45 -5.96 -11.87 15.84
CA PHE A 45 -5.36 -11.50 17.14
C PHE A 45 -5.93 -10.21 17.73
N LEU A 46 -6.87 -9.55 17.02
CA LEU A 46 -7.43 -8.28 17.48
C LEU A 46 -8.51 -8.53 18.54
N SER A 47 -8.32 -7.95 19.72
CA SER A 47 -9.30 -7.98 20.82
C SER A 47 -10.18 -6.72 20.88
N LEU A 48 -9.74 -5.62 20.25
CA LEU A 48 -10.44 -4.35 20.17
C LEU A 48 -10.86 -4.06 18.73
N HIS A 49 -11.71 -3.05 18.53
CA HIS A 49 -12.06 -2.60 17.19
C HIS A 49 -10.81 -2.11 16.44
N PRO A 50 -10.61 -2.48 15.16
CA PRO A 50 -9.39 -2.18 14.39
C PRO A 50 -8.97 -0.71 14.39
N THR A 51 -9.94 0.24 14.44
CA THR A 51 -9.65 1.67 14.49
C THR A 51 -8.78 2.06 15.69
N LYS A 52 -8.91 1.37 16.84
CA LYS A 52 -8.09 1.65 18.02
C LYS A 52 -6.61 1.34 17.80
N TYR A 53 -6.32 0.28 17.05
CA TYR A 53 -4.94 -0.05 16.68
C TYR A 53 -4.36 0.94 15.69
N GLY A 54 -5.16 1.41 14.71
CA GLY A 54 -4.75 2.45 13.77
C GLY A 54 -4.46 3.80 14.45
N GLU A 55 -5.31 4.22 15.39
CA GLU A 55 -5.12 5.42 16.21
C GLU A 55 -3.82 5.33 17.01
N GLU A 56 -3.59 4.21 17.70
CA GLU A 56 -2.40 4.01 18.53
C GLU A 56 -1.11 3.92 17.70
N LEU A 57 -1.17 3.30 16.50
CA LEU A 57 -0.05 3.26 15.57
C LEU A 57 0.40 4.67 15.20
N VAL A 58 -0.51 5.50 14.69
CA VAL A 58 -0.18 6.86 14.25
C VAL A 58 0.28 7.72 15.41
N LYS A 59 -0.38 7.66 16.57
CA LYS A 59 0.05 8.35 17.78
C LYS A 59 1.51 8.03 18.19
N LYS A 60 1.90 6.76 18.10
CA LYS A 60 3.28 6.34 18.36
C LYS A 60 4.26 6.84 17.30
N MET A 61 3.86 6.79 16.03
CA MET A 61 4.66 7.30 14.92
C MET A 61 4.92 8.81 15.08
N GLU A 62 3.88 9.59 15.36
CA GLU A 62 3.99 11.05 15.57
C GLU A 62 4.92 11.38 16.75
N LYS A 63 4.81 10.63 17.85
CA LYS A 63 5.66 10.84 19.03
C LYS A 63 7.16 10.73 18.72
N VAL A 64 7.55 9.87 17.80
CA VAL A 64 8.97 9.61 17.44
C VAL A 64 9.35 10.19 16.09
N GLY A 65 8.43 10.85 15.39
CA GLY A 65 8.67 11.37 14.03
C GLY A 65 8.84 10.31 12.96
N ALA A 66 8.31 9.10 13.19
CA ALA A 66 8.40 8.00 12.20
C ALA A 66 7.47 8.24 11.02
N LYS A 67 7.88 7.78 9.83
CA LYS A 67 7.11 7.83 8.59
C LYS A 67 6.63 6.43 8.20
N ALA A 68 5.56 6.37 7.41
CA ALA A 68 5.03 5.11 6.89
C ALA A 68 5.18 5.01 5.38
N TYR A 69 5.54 3.82 4.93
CA TYR A 69 5.69 3.49 3.52
C TYR A 69 4.98 2.17 3.23
N LEU A 70 4.35 2.06 2.06
CA LEU A 70 3.96 0.77 1.51
C LEU A 70 5.04 0.33 0.53
N VAL A 71 5.63 -0.84 0.75
CA VAL A 71 6.65 -1.42 -0.13
C VAL A 71 6.11 -2.72 -0.73
N ASN A 72 6.05 -2.79 -2.06
CA ASN A 72 5.66 -3.98 -2.78
C ASN A 72 6.90 -4.79 -3.17
N THR A 73 7.04 -5.97 -2.59
CA THR A 73 8.14 -6.91 -2.86
C THR A 73 7.74 -8.05 -3.81
N GLY A 74 6.53 -8.01 -4.36
CA GLY A 74 5.95 -9.03 -5.22
C GLY A 74 6.12 -8.73 -6.71
N TRP A 75 4.98 -8.56 -7.39
CA TRP A 75 4.92 -8.37 -8.84
C TRP A 75 4.38 -6.99 -9.19
N ASN A 76 4.83 -6.48 -10.34
CA ASN A 76 4.17 -5.35 -10.97
C ASN A 76 2.85 -5.80 -11.63
N GLY A 77 2.07 -4.85 -12.16
CA GLY A 77 0.78 -5.14 -12.76
C GLY A 77 0.83 -5.95 -14.05
N THR A 78 2.00 -6.12 -14.67
CA THR A 78 2.22 -6.93 -15.88
C THR A 78 2.68 -8.36 -15.55
N GLY A 79 2.75 -8.72 -14.27
CA GLY A 79 3.20 -10.04 -13.83
C GLY A 79 4.72 -10.21 -13.75
N LYS A 80 5.50 -9.14 -13.98
CA LYS A 80 6.94 -9.17 -13.77
C LYS A 80 7.25 -8.94 -12.30
N ARG A 81 8.08 -9.81 -11.72
CA ARG A 81 8.51 -9.66 -10.33
C ARG A 81 9.41 -8.46 -10.14
N ILE A 82 9.16 -7.67 -9.09
CA ILE A 82 10.06 -6.59 -8.67
C ILE A 82 11.37 -7.24 -8.21
N SER A 83 12.50 -6.74 -8.70
CA SER A 83 13.80 -7.33 -8.39
C SER A 83 14.18 -7.13 -6.93
N ILE A 84 14.95 -8.07 -6.39
CA ILE A 84 15.52 -7.92 -5.04
C ILE A 84 16.46 -6.70 -4.98
N ARG A 85 17.15 -6.41 -6.08
CA ARG A 85 18.01 -5.23 -6.19
C ARG A 85 17.21 -3.94 -6.00
N ASP A 86 16.10 -3.79 -6.75
CA ASP A 86 15.25 -2.60 -6.64
C ASP A 86 14.59 -2.50 -5.28
N THR A 87 14.12 -3.63 -4.73
CA THR A 87 13.56 -3.68 -3.37
C THR A 87 14.58 -3.21 -2.34
N ARG A 88 15.83 -3.66 -2.41
CA ARG A 88 16.90 -3.21 -1.51
C ARG A 88 17.20 -1.73 -1.69
N GLY A 89 17.33 -1.25 -2.94
CA GLY A 89 17.54 0.17 -3.22
C GLY A 89 16.44 1.06 -2.65
N ILE A 90 15.17 0.61 -2.72
CA ILE A 90 14.04 1.31 -2.09
C ILE A 90 14.19 1.34 -0.56
N ILE A 91 14.53 0.22 0.07
CA ILE A 91 14.73 0.15 1.52
C ILE A 91 15.89 1.04 1.96
N ASP A 92 17.03 1.00 1.23
CA ASP A 92 18.18 1.85 1.51
C ASP A 92 17.80 3.35 1.42
N ALA A 93 17.04 3.74 0.39
CA ALA A 93 16.54 5.11 0.22
C ALA A 93 15.58 5.56 1.33
N ILE A 94 14.81 4.63 1.91
CA ILE A 94 13.98 4.89 3.09
C ILE A 94 14.85 5.12 4.33
N LEU A 95 15.86 4.26 4.53
CA LEU A 95 16.69 4.28 5.73
C LEU A 95 17.66 5.48 5.77
N ASP A 96 18.18 5.89 4.63
CA ASP A 96 19.09 7.06 4.51
C ASP A 96 18.34 8.38 4.31
N GLY A 97 17.02 8.34 4.11
CA GLY A 97 16.15 9.50 3.92
C GLY A 97 16.23 10.13 2.53
N SER A 98 16.89 9.52 1.56
CA SER A 98 16.95 10.03 0.18
C SER A 98 15.59 10.00 -0.52
N ILE A 99 14.70 9.08 -0.15
CA ILE A 99 13.33 9.01 -0.65
C ILE A 99 12.52 10.29 -0.36
N ASP A 100 12.80 10.96 0.76
CA ASP A 100 12.10 12.20 1.15
C ASP A 100 12.53 13.42 0.31
N LYS A 101 13.66 13.33 -0.35
CA LYS A 101 14.21 14.37 -1.23
C LYS A 101 13.97 14.10 -2.71
N ALA A 102 13.49 12.90 -3.02
CA ALA A 102 13.23 12.47 -4.38
C ALA A 102 12.05 13.26 -5.00
N PRO A 103 12.08 13.54 -6.30
CA PRO A 103 10.92 14.07 -7.00
C PRO A 103 9.80 13.04 -6.97
N THR A 104 8.56 13.51 -6.79
CA THR A 104 7.40 12.63 -6.59
C THR A 104 6.29 12.92 -7.59
N LYS A 105 5.43 11.92 -7.79
CA LYS A 105 4.12 12.03 -8.48
C LYS A 105 3.03 11.45 -7.61
N VAL A 106 1.78 11.88 -7.86
CA VAL A 106 0.60 11.31 -7.22
C VAL A 106 -0.04 10.29 -8.16
N ILE A 107 -0.36 9.11 -7.63
CA ILE A 107 -1.06 8.06 -8.39
C ILE A 107 -2.55 8.32 -8.34
N PRO A 108 -3.24 8.40 -9.49
CA PRO A 108 -4.70 8.52 -9.56
C PRO A 108 -5.41 7.39 -8.80
N PHE A 109 -6.63 7.65 -8.36
CA PHE A 109 -7.52 6.78 -7.58
C PHE A 109 -7.07 6.52 -6.14
N PHE A 110 -5.77 6.45 -5.84
CA PHE A 110 -5.24 6.13 -4.52
C PHE A 110 -4.64 7.33 -3.81
N ASP A 111 -4.39 8.41 -4.52
CA ASP A 111 -3.67 9.60 -4.02
C ASP A 111 -2.31 9.25 -3.36
N PHE A 112 -1.70 8.13 -3.77
CA PHE A 112 -0.38 7.75 -3.28
C PHE A 112 0.70 8.65 -3.83
N VAL A 113 1.53 9.17 -2.97
CA VAL A 113 2.77 9.85 -3.34
C VAL A 113 3.84 8.80 -3.60
N VAL A 114 4.38 8.79 -4.82
CA VAL A 114 5.43 7.85 -5.24
C VAL A 114 6.63 8.59 -5.77
N PRO A 115 7.85 8.15 -5.47
CA PRO A 115 9.06 8.73 -6.06
C PRO A 115 9.12 8.39 -7.55
N THR A 116 9.65 9.31 -8.35
CA THR A 116 9.88 9.11 -9.78
C THR A 116 11.29 8.63 -10.09
N GLU A 117 12.22 8.82 -9.16
CA GLU A 117 13.59 8.33 -9.21
C GLU A 117 14.12 8.05 -7.82
N LEU A 118 14.94 7.02 -7.68
CA LEU A 118 15.64 6.67 -6.44
C LEU A 118 17.05 6.16 -6.79
N PRO A 119 18.06 6.40 -5.93
CA PRO A 119 19.40 5.90 -6.16
C PRO A 119 19.44 4.38 -6.31
N GLY A 120 20.05 3.89 -7.40
CA GLY A 120 20.22 2.45 -7.63
C GLY A 120 18.96 1.65 -7.98
N VAL A 121 17.81 2.29 -8.16
CA VAL A 121 16.53 1.67 -8.54
C VAL A 121 16.18 2.03 -9.98
N ASP A 122 15.66 1.07 -10.76
CA ASP A 122 15.19 1.33 -12.12
C ASP A 122 13.97 2.27 -12.11
N PRO A 123 14.08 3.49 -12.64
CA PRO A 123 13.00 4.47 -12.62
C PRO A 123 11.77 4.01 -13.43
N ASN A 124 11.95 3.18 -14.46
CA ASN A 124 10.84 2.70 -15.30
C ASN A 124 9.83 1.83 -14.53
N GLY A 125 10.23 1.27 -13.40
CA GLY A 125 9.36 0.45 -12.55
C GLY A 125 8.65 1.22 -11.44
N LEU A 126 9.08 2.45 -11.12
CA LEU A 126 8.58 3.20 -9.96
C LEU A 126 7.15 3.69 -10.13
N HIS A 127 6.74 4.06 -11.33
CA HIS A 127 5.37 4.45 -11.64
C HIS A 127 4.62 3.30 -12.34
N PRO A 128 3.60 2.69 -11.72
CA PRO A 128 2.97 1.47 -12.26
C PRO A 128 2.36 1.63 -13.64
N ARG A 129 1.80 2.80 -13.95
CA ARG A 129 1.21 3.10 -15.25
C ARG A 129 2.19 2.93 -16.40
N ASP A 130 3.45 3.29 -16.17
CA ASP A 130 4.50 3.27 -17.19
C ASP A 130 5.00 1.84 -17.49
N THR A 131 4.59 0.85 -16.70
CA THR A 131 4.92 -0.56 -16.93
C THR A 131 3.93 -1.29 -17.86
N TYR A 132 2.83 -0.66 -18.23
CA TYR A 132 1.80 -1.23 -19.12
C TYR A 132 1.96 -0.72 -20.54
N GLU A 133 1.58 -1.52 -21.53
CA GLU A 133 1.54 -1.12 -22.95
C GLU A 133 0.52 0.01 -23.20
N CYS A 134 -0.60 -0.01 -22.47
CA CYS A 134 -1.65 1.00 -22.54
C CYS A 134 -2.03 1.49 -21.14
N ALA A 135 -2.14 2.81 -20.99
CA ALA A 135 -2.65 3.43 -19.76
C ALA A 135 -4.06 2.93 -19.38
N CYS A 136 -4.87 2.56 -20.37
CA CYS A 136 -6.21 2.00 -20.18
C CYS A 136 -6.21 0.70 -19.37
N GLN A 137 -5.26 -0.21 -19.64
CA GLN A 137 -5.12 -1.48 -18.89
C GLN A 137 -4.76 -1.22 -17.44
N TRP A 138 -3.86 -0.26 -17.19
CA TRP A 138 -3.52 0.13 -15.83
C TRP A 138 -4.74 0.72 -15.10
N GLU A 139 -5.49 1.61 -15.75
CA GLU A 139 -6.67 2.26 -15.16
C GLU A 139 -7.76 1.26 -14.78
N GLU A 140 -8.02 0.29 -15.64
CA GLU A 140 -8.98 -0.78 -15.37
C GLU A 140 -8.60 -1.57 -14.10
N LYS A 141 -7.34 -2.04 -14.04
CA LYS A 141 -6.83 -2.78 -12.87
C LYS A 141 -6.77 -1.92 -11.61
N ALA A 142 -6.42 -0.64 -11.73
CA ALA A 142 -6.39 0.29 -10.61
C ALA A 142 -7.80 0.53 -10.05
N LYS A 143 -8.81 0.69 -10.91
CA LYS A 143 -10.23 0.83 -10.50
C LYS A 143 -10.75 -0.45 -9.86
N ASP A 144 -10.44 -1.63 -10.40
CA ASP A 144 -10.80 -2.90 -9.78
C ASP A 144 -10.20 -3.01 -8.37
N LEU A 145 -8.92 -2.74 -8.22
CA LEU A 145 -8.26 -2.76 -6.91
C LEU A 145 -8.86 -1.72 -5.95
N ALA A 146 -9.11 -0.49 -6.42
CA ALA A 146 -9.74 0.56 -5.63
C ALA A 146 -11.12 0.12 -5.12
N SER A 147 -11.95 -0.48 -5.99
CA SER A 147 -13.27 -0.99 -5.61
C SER A 147 -13.20 -2.06 -4.53
N ARG A 148 -12.20 -2.95 -4.59
CA ARG A 148 -11.96 -3.99 -3.56
C ARG A 148 -11.59 -3.38 -2.21
N PHE A 149 -10.75 -2.34 -2.19
CA PHE A 149 -10.42 -1.60 -0.97
C PHE A 149 -11.65 -0.94 -0.37
N ILE A 150 -12.43 -0.20 -1.17
CA ILE A 150 -13.67 0.46 -0.73
C ILE A 150 -14.64 -0.56 -0.15
N LYS A 151 -14.91 -1.65 -0.86
CA LYS A 151 -15.80 -2.72 -0.40
C LYS A 151 -15.30 -3.37 0.92
N ASN A 152 -13.99 -3.61 1.03
CA ASN A 152 -13.43 -4.16 2.27
C ASN A 152 -13.51 -3.16 3.42
N PHE A 153 -13.32 -1.86 3.16
CA PHE A 153 -13.28 -0.84 4.20
C PHE A 153 -14.65 -0.56 4.82
N ALA A 154 -15.74 -0.79 4.11
CA ALA A 154 -17.12 -0.59 4.59
C ALA A 154 -17.39 -1.24 5.95
N LYS A 155 -16.74 -2.37 6.26
CA LYS A 155 -16.86 -3.05 7.57
C LYS A 155 -16.34 -2.23 8.75
N PHE A 156 -15.50 -1.22 8.51
CA PHE A 156 -14.95 -0.35 9.55
C PHE A 156 -15.74 0.95 9.76
N GLU A 157 -16.73 1.24 8.91
CA GLU A 157 -17.53 2.47 8.95
C GLU A 157 -18.60 2.46 10.05
N GLY A 158 -18.68 1.40 10.84
CA GLY A 158 -19.65 1.29 11.93
C GLY A 158 -19.46 2.31 13.08
N ASN A 159 -18.32 3.01 13.13
CA ASN A 159 -18.03 4.06 14.12
C ASN A 159 -17.51 5.34 13.47
N ALA A 160 -17.47 6.44 14.26
CA ALA A 160 -17.07 7.75 13.77
C ALA A 160 -15.61 7.77 13.26
N ALA A 161 -14.70 7.03 13.92
CA ALA A 161 -13.30 6.96 13.55
C ALA A 161 -13.11 6.28 12.18
N GLY A 162 -13.85 5.20 11.92
CA GLY A 162 -13.83 4.53 10.61
C GLY A 162 -14.43 5.40 9.50
N LYS A 163 -15.56 6.06 9.76
CA LYS A 163 -16.18 6.99 8.81
C LYS A 163 -15.24 8.13 8.40
N ALA A 164 -14.51 8.69 9.35
CA ALA A 164 -13.56 9.78 9.09
C ALA A 164 -12.42 9.36 8.15
N LEU A 165 -12.07 8.07 8.12
CA LEU A 165 -10.99 7.55 7.29
C LEU A 165 -11.38 7.25 5.85
N VAL A 166 -12.67 7.22 5.51
CA VAL A 166 -13.14 6.90 4.14
C VAL A 166 -12.48 7.81 3.11
N ALA A 167 -12.33 9.10 3.41
CA ALA A 167 -11.70 10.08 2.51
C ALA A 167 -10.20 9.82 2.25
N ALA A 168 -9.52 9.04 3.11
CA ALA A 168 -8.12 8.67 2.95
C ALA A 168 -7.92 7.41 2.09
N GLY A 169 -9.01 6.74 1.77
CA GLY A 169 -9.02 5.58 0.88
C GLY A 169 -9.06 5.94 -0.60
N PRO A 170 -9.12 4.91 -1.46
CA PRO A 170 -9.26 5.11 -2.90
C PRO A 170 -10.55 5.84 -3.27
N LYS A 171 -10.50 6.56 -4.40
CA LYS A 171 -11.61 7.30 -5.00
C LYS A 171 -11.84 6.78 -6.43
N LEU A 172 -13.11 6.55 -6.80
CA LEU A 172 -13.55 6.11 -8.13
C LEU A 172 -14.33 7.18 -8.83
#